data_33994e2602eb5d2365e3f330303ea569
#
_entry.id   33994e2602eb5d2365e3f330303ea569
#
_cell.length_a   1.000
_cell.length_b   1.000
_cell.length_c   1.000
_cell.angle_alpha   90.00
_cell.angle_beta   90.00
_cell.angle_gamma   90.00
#
_symmetry.space_group_name_H-M   'P 1'
#
loop_
_entity.id
_entity.type
_entity.pdbx_description
1 polymer ?
#
loop_
_entity_poly.entity_id
_entity_poly.type
_entity_poly.pdbx_seq_one_letter_code
_entity_poly.pdbx_strand_id
1 'polypeptide(L)'
;MLLIETQHKRIPWRWVLLLILMSQSRILVMFAVGSMTFTMRKFIESPLIINSVASLDIVFNLLVAAPCLYYSDRIWTRFGRRLPFVVTSFVILGVVLLLLPLAGSAVPMAVLVVLYLIFWDVGSTYDTLIMEIIPPEQRGRAAAIQAWFLNAIIMLSAVVISGRFDDVAHSAGFTLRGEELIYWWGATCLFFCTLMLVLFVRERRPVDPPPADFGGGVKGAFTNIFSEKTLWPVYLLVFSTVLMQTGLGAIDPLLMTEQWGYSKQDMGTNVFVGGMINLVLVIPLIGILTDKMDRLKMFSIGVVGTIIVQITYYVFVQFVLPDRRPSIAQMIIFGQTLSIVGQFSGIAMQPLIYEYIPRDKMGTAQAGLNFVRSVTRLLTLNGIGLWVTTYSRWFLPEGRYDYFSGYLFMILMNVIGCAFLVYFALKVRCGQILPLGRTGFHPVEDNASPGTPPAVRSQS
;
A
#
# COMPACT_ATOMS: atom_id res chain seq x y z
N MET A 1 10.16 -31.86 11.27
CA MET A 1 9.18 -30.84 11.69
C MET A 1 9.98 -29.66 12.21
N LEU A 2 10.05 -28.55 11.47
CA LEU A 2 10.87 -27.41 11.85
C LEU A 2 10.08 -26.52 12.79
N LEU A 3 10.54 -26.48 14.04
CA LEU A 3 10.14 -25.46 15.00
C LEU A 3 10.97 -24.22 14.70
N ILE A 4 10.36 -23.18 14.17
CA ILE A 4 11.01 -21.89 14.02
C ILE A 4 11.02 -21.27 15.42
N GLU A 5 12.16 -21.38 16.08
CA GLU A 5 12.39 -20.71 17.37
C GLU A 5 12.72 -19.25 17.12
N THR A 6 12.00 -18.36 17.77
CA THR A 6 12.18 -16.89 17.67
C THR A 6 13.53 -16.38 18.22
N GLN A 7 14.47 -17.26 18.57
CA GLN A 7 15.76 -16.90 19.17
C GLN A 7 16.99 -17.31 18.36
N HIS A 8 16.84 -17.77 17.13
CA HIS A 8 18.03 -18.15 16.35
C HIS A 8 18.71 -16.91 15.72
N LYS A 9 20.02 -16.81 15.88
CA LYS A 9 20.85 -15.78 15.27
C LYS A 9 20.79 -15.77 13.73
N ARG A 10 20.51 -16.93 13.08
CA ARG A 10 20.32 -17.05 11.62
C ARG A 10 19.41 -18.23 11.28
N ILE A 11 18.51 -18.00 10.34
CA ILE A 11 17.65 -19.05 9.76
C ILE A 11 18.22 -19.44 8.40
N PRO A 12 18.27 -20.75 8.04
CA PRO A 12 18.66 -21.19 6.70
C PRO A 12 17.84 -20.52 5.61
N TRP A 13 18.48 -20.04 4.56
CA TRP A 13 17.82 -19.26 3.48
C TRP A 13 16.67 -20.00 2.81
N ARG A 14 16.69 -21.32 2.74
CA ARG A 14 15.57 -22.14 2.24
C ARG A 14 14.26 -21.86 3.00
N TRP A 15 14.33 -21.60 4.31
CA TRP A 15 13.16 -21.27 5.13
C TRP A 15 12.74 -19.83 4.98
N VAL A 16 13.68 -18.91 4.87
CA VAL A 16 13.39 -17.52 4.54
C VAL A 16 12.69 -17.44 3.18
N LEU A 17 13.17 -18.17 2.17
CA LEU A 17 12.54 -18.24 0.87
C LEU A 17 11.14 -18.87 0.92
N LEU A 18 10.94 -19.92 1.71
CA LEU A 18 9.62 -20.52 1.90
C LEU A 18 8.64 -19.53 2.53
N LEU A 19 9.05 -18.81 3.57
CA LEU A 19 8.22 -17.75 4.20
C LEU A 19 7.90 -16.64 3.21
N ILE A 20 8.87 -16.22 2.41
CA ILE A 20 8.65 -15.22 1.35
C ILE A 20 7.64 -15.76 0.32
N LEU A 21 7.79 -17.01 -0.13
CA LEU A 21 6.87 -17.61 -1.08
C LEU A 21 5.44 -17.70 -0.53
N MET A 22 5.28 -18.02 0.75
CA MET A 22 3.98 -17.97 1.42
C MET A 22 3.40 -16.55 1.43
N SER A 23 4.22 -15.52 1.64
CA SER A 23 3.77 -14.12 1.59
C SER A 23 3.26 -13.75 0.19
N GLN A 24 3.90 -14.28 -0.86
CA GLN A 24 3.48 -14.05 -2.24
C GLN A 24 2.12 -14.67 -2.56
N SER A 25 1.74 -15.76 -1.90
CA SER A 25 0.41 -16.36 -2.07
C SER A 25 -0.70 -15.39 -1.67
N ARG A 26 -0.50 -14.58 -0.62
CA ARG A 26 -1.42 -13.49 -0.25
C ARG A 26 -1.46 -12.38 -1.32
N ILE A 27 -0.32 -12.08 -1.91
CA ILE A 27 -0.22 -11.03 -2.93
C ILE A 27 -0.95 -11.43 -4.21
N LEU A 28 -0.92 -12.72 -4.58
CA LEU A 28 -1.69 -13.22 -5.72
C LEU A 28 -3.20 -12.96 -5.59
N VAL A 29 -3.70 -12.82 -4.37
CA VAL A 29 -5.09 -12.40 -4.12
C VAL A 29 -5.35 -10.97 -4.58
N MET A 30 -4.34 -10.11 -4.63
CA MET A 30 -4.49 -8.73 -5.14
C MET A 30 -4.99 -8.67 -6.60
N PHE A 31 -4.80 -9.74 -7.38
CA PHE A 31 -5.38 -9.84 -8.73
C PHE A 31 -6.89 -10.01 -8.68
N ALA A 32 -7.39 -10.83 -7.77
CA ALA A 32 -8.82 -10.93 -7.53
C ALA A 32 -9.39 -9.56 -7.10
N VAL A 33 -8.65 -8.81 -6.27
CA VAL A 33 -9.03 -7.45 -5.86
C VAL A 33 -9.05 -6.49 -7.05
N GLY A 34 -8.05 -6.53 -7.92
CA GLY A 34 -8.02 -5.73 -9.15
C GLY A 34 -9.22 -6.02 -10.07
N SER A 35 -9.68 -7.26 -10.09
CA SER A 35 -10.87 -7.68 -10.85
C SER A 35 -12.18 -7.32 -10.16
N MET A 36 -12.17 -6.99 -8.87
CA MET A 36 -13.37 -6.71 -8.07
C MET A 36 -14.16 -5.51 -8.59
N THR A 37 -13.48 -4.51 -9.14
CA THR A 37 -14.12 -3.36 -9.80
C THR A 37 -15.03 -3.80 -10.95
N PHE A 38 -14.56 -4.73 -11.79
CA PHE A 38 -15.35 -5.25 -12.90
C PHE A 38 -16.54 -6.10 -12.41
N THR A 39 -16.34 -6.88 -11.35
CA THR A 39 -17.43 -7.64 -10.71
C THR A 39 -18.47 -6.71 -10.09
N MET A 40 -18.05 -5.66 -9.38
CA MET A 40 -18.96 -4.64 -8.84
C MET A 40 -19.72 -3.91 -9.95
N ARG A 41 -19.06 -3.60 -11.07
CA ARG A 41 -19.66 -2.86 -12.19
C ARG A 41 -20.84 -3.59 -12.82
N LYS A 42 -20.92 -4.93 -12.72
CA LYS A 42 -22.09 -5.71 -13.18
C LYS A 42 -23.39 -5.35 -12.46
N PHE A 43 -23.30 -4.86 -11.22
CA PHE A 43 -24.45 -4.60 -10.35
C PHE A 43 -24.57 -3.13 -9.94
N ILE A 44 -23.48 -2.35 -10.06
CA ILE A 44 -23.40 -0.97 -9.58
C ILE A 44 -22.94 -0.06 -10.73
N GLU A 45 -23.81 0.84 -11.15
CA GLU A 45 -23.50 1.77 -12.25
C GLU A 45 -22.73 3.01 -11.79
N SER A 46 -22.94 3.46 -10.55
CA SER A 46 -22.36 4.70 -10.04
C SER A 46 -20.88 4.55 -9.68
N PRO A 47 -19.97 5.32 -10.31
CA PRO A 47 -18.54 5.35 -9.96
C PRO A 47 -18.29 5.78 -8.51
N LEU A 48 -19.14 6.66 -7.98
CA LEU A 48 -19.08 7.07 -6.57
C LEU A 48 -19.28 5.88 -5.63
N ILE A 49 -20.29 5.05 -5.89
CA ILE A 49 -20.58 3.89 -5.03
C ILE A 49 -19.46 2.87 -5.14
N ILE A 50 -18.95 2.60 -6.35
CA ILE A 50 -17.82 1.68 -6.56
C ILE A 50 -16.59 2.14 -5.78
N ASN A 51 -16.20 3.42 -5.90
CA ASN A 51 -15.07 3.97 -5.14
C ASN A 51 -15.33 4.00 -3.63
N SER A 52 -16.57 4.27 -3.20
CA SER A 52 -16.92 4.25 -1.78
C SER A 52 -16.77 2.86 -1.19
N VAL A 53 -17.26 1.83 -1.88
CA VAL A 53 -17.09 0.44 -1.45
C VAL A 53 -15.61 0.04 -1.44
N ALA A 54 -14.85 0.37 -2.48
CA ALA A 54 -13.41 0.09 -2.52
C ALA A 54 -12.64 0.83 -1.41
N SER A 55 -13.07 2.04 -1.03
CA SER A 55 -12.44 2.83 0.03
C SER A 55 -12.76 2.35 1.45
N LEU A 56 -13.72 1.45 1.64
CA LEU A 56 -13.97 0.81 2.95
C LEU A 56 -12.76 0.03 3.47
N ASP A 57 -11.87 -0.43 2.58
CA ASP A 57 -10.57 -1.00 2.96
C ASP A 57 -9.82 -0.09 3.94
N ILE A 58 -9.82 1.21 3.69
CA ILE A 58 -9.14 2.20 4.54
C ILE A 58 -9.83 2.33 5.91
N VAL A 59 -11.15 2.27 5.94
CA VAL A 59 -11.94 2.35 7.17
C VAL A 59 -11.69 1.10 8.00
N PHE A 60 -11.72 -0.09 7.39
CA PHE A 60 -11.47 -1.35 8.10
C PHE A 60 -10.01 -1.48 8.53
N ASN A 61 -9.06 -0.99 7.74
CA ASN A 61 -7.67 -0.94 8.18
C ASN A 61 -7.51 -0.16 9.48
N LEU A 62 -8.22 0.96 9.63
CA LEU A 62 -8.21 1.74 10.86
C LEU A 62 -8.97 1.07 12.00
N LEU A 63 -10.17 0.51 11.72
CA LEU A 63 -11.07 0.01 12.75
C LEU A 63 -10.83 -1.47 13.11
N VAL A 64 -10.25 -2.25 12.22
CA VAL A 64 -10.07 -3.70 12.37
C VAL A 64 -8.59 -4.06 12.52
N ALA A 65 -7.70 -3.61 11.61
CA ALA A 65 -6.32 -4.02 11.63
C ALA A 65 -5.60 -3.58 12.92
N ALA A 66 -5.79 -2.34 13.36
CA ALA A 66 -5.14 -1.83 14.57
C ALA A 66 -5.58 -2.57 15.84
N PRO A 67 -6.90 -2.78 16.12
CA PRO A 67 -7.32 -3.64 17.22
C PRO A 67 -6.84 -5.09 17.10
N CYS A 68 -6.89 -5.68 15.91
CA CYS A 68 -6.43 -7.05 15.71
C CYS A 68 -4.94 -7.21 16.02
N LEU A 69 -4.09 -6.30 15.59
CA LEU A 69 -2.68 -6.28 15.96
C LEU A 69 -2.49 -6.16 17.48
N TYR A 70 -3.23 -5.23 18.12
CA TYR A 70 -3.18 -5.04 19.56
C TYR A 70 -3.59 -6.29 20.35
N TYR A 71 -4.69 -6.94 19.96
CA TYR A 71 -5.17 -8.15 20.63
C TYR A 71 -4.28 -9.36 20.30
N SER A 72 -3.77 -9.46 19.06
CA SER A 72 -2.87 -10.54 18.67
C SER A 72 -1.57 -10.56 19.47
N ASP A 73 -1.14 -9.42 20.04
CA ASP A 73 0.04 -9.36 20.90
C ASP A 73 -0.22 -9.85 22.33
N ARG A 74 -1.47 -9.89 22.77
CA ARG A 74 -1.88 -10.18 24.17
C ARG A 74 -2.55 -11.53 24.35
N ILE A 75 -3.23 -12.03 23.32
CA ILE A 75 -3.97 -13.29 23.40
C ILE A 75 -3.07 -14.44 22.96
N TRP A 76 -2.77 -15.34 23.88
CA TRP A 76 -2.04 -16.57 23.58
C TRP A 76 -2.99 -17.77 23.53
N THR A 77 -3.00 -18.46 22.40
CA THR A 77 -3.68 -19.73 22.23
C THR A 77 -2.70 -20.89 22.24
N ARG A 78 -3.22 -22.13 22.20
CA ARG A 78 -2.39 -23.34 22.03
C ARG A 78 -1.60 -23.38 20.72
N PHE A 79 -2.00 -22.61 19.71
CA PHE A 79 -1.35 -22.54 18.40
C PHE A 79 -0.41 -21.35 18.24
N GLY A 80 -0.35 -20.47 19.21
CA GLY A 80 0.39 -19.23 19.18
C GLY A 80 -0.49 -18.01 19.43
N ARG A 81 0.07 -16.82 19.23
CA ARG A 81 -0.65 -15.55 19.41
C ARG A 81 -1.23 -15.00 18.10
N ARG A 82 -0.45 -14.99 17.02
CA ARG A 82 -0.83 -14.42 15.71
C ARG A 82 -1.34 -15.45 14.72
N LEU A 83 -0.78 -16.65 14.75
CA LEU A 83 -1.14 -17.72 13.82
C LEU A 83 -2.66 -18.00 13.75
N PRO A 84 -3.42 -18.04 14.87
CA PRO A 84 -4.87 -18.24 14.81
C PRO A 84 -5.61 -17.15 14.04
N PHE A 85 -5.22 -15.87 14.23
CA PHE A 85 -5.82 -14.75 13.50
C PHE A 85 -5.58 -14.87 12.00
N VAL A 86 -4.34 -15.18 11.60
CA VAL A 86 -3.95 -15.35 10.20
C VAL A 86 -4.69 -16.52 9.55
N VAL A 87 -4.69 -17.69 10.21
CA VAL A 87 -5.33 -18.91 9.68
C VAL A 87 -6.83 -18.69 9.50
N THR A 88 -7.51 -18.17 10.54
CA THR A 88 -8.96 -17.89 10.47
C THR A 88 -9.27 -16.89 9.36
N SER A 89 -8.50 -15.82 9.27
CA SER A 89 -8.64 -14.81 8.22
C SER A 89 -8.49 -15.41 6.83
N PHE A 90 -7.43 -16.15 6.57
CA PHE A 90 -7.15 -16.69 5.24
C PHE A 90 -8.15 -17.76 4.80
N VAL A 91 -8.66 -18.57 5.74
CA VAL A 91 -9.73 -19.52 5.44
C VAL A 91 -11.01 -18.79 5.05
N ILE A 92 -11.42 -17.78 5.82
CA ILE A 92 -12.64 -17.01 5.52
C ILE A 92 -12.48 -16.23 4.21
N LEU A 93 -11.33 -15.58 3.98
CA LEU A 93 -11.02 -14.92 2.70
C LEU A 93 -11.11 -15.89 1.52
N GLY A 94 -10.54 -17.10 1.66
CA GLY A 94 -10.60 -18.12 0.62
C GLY A 94 -12.04 -18.51 0.30
N VAL A 95 -12.89 -18.71 1.32
CA VAL A 95 -14.31 -18.99 1.12
C VAL A 95 -15.03 -17.82 0.46
N VAL A 96 -14.78 -16.59 0.89
CA VAL A 96 -15.38 -15.38 0.30
C VAL A 96 -14.99 -15.26 -1.17
N LEU A 97 -13.73 -15.50 -1.53
CA LEU A 97 -13.28 -15.49 -2.93
C LEU A 97 -13.94 -16.58 -3.78
N LEU A 98 -14.21 -17.76 -3.23
CA LEU A 98 -14.97 -18.79 -3.95
C LEU A 98 -16.41 -18.38 -4.23
N LEU A 99 -17.04 -17.65 -3.31
CA LEU A 99 -18.44 -17.24 -3.40
C LEU A 99 -18.66 -15.95 -4.21
N LEU A 100 -17.66 -15.07 -4.27
CA LEU A 100 -17.78 -13.74 -4.86
C LEU A 100 -18.22 -13.73 -6.33
N PRO A 101 -17.66 -14.57 -7.24
CA PRO A 101 -18.10 -14.62 -8.62
C PRO A 101 -19.50 -15.23 -8.80
N LEU A 102 -19.99 -15.94 -7.78
CA LEU A 102 -21.31 -16.57 -7.77
C LEU A 102 -22.42 -15.64 -7.24
N ALA A 103 -22.08 -14.42 -6.85
CA ALA A 103 -23.05 -13.44 -6.38
C ALA A 103 -24.05 -13.09 -7.49
N GLY A 104 -25.34 -13.40 -7.26
CA GLY A 104 -26.40 -13.18 -8.24
C GLY A 104 -27.00 -11.77 -8.21
N SER A 105 -26.64 -10.92 -7.23
CA SER A 105 -27.18 -9.56 -7.09
C SER A 105 -26.25 -8.64 -6.31
N ALA A 106 -26.55 -7.33 -6.31
CA ALA A 106 -25.73 -6.31 -5.68
C ALA A 106 -25.55 -6.51 -4.16
N VAL A 107 -26.60 -6.96 -3.45
CA VAL A 107 -26.56 -7.09 -1.99
C VAL A 107 -25.62 -8.20 -1.52
N PRO A 108 -25.75 -9.47 -1.94
CA PRO A 108 -24.79 -10.50 -1.57
C PRO A 108 -23.37 -10.17 -2.02
N MET A 109 -23.20 -9.56 -3.20
CA MET A 109 -21.88 -9.11 -3.66
C MET A 109 -21.29 -8.08 -2.69
N ALA A 110 -22.05 -7.06 -2.29
CA ALA A 110 -21.56 -6.03 -1.36
C ALA A 110 -21.20 -6.64 0.02
N VAL A 111 -22.00 -7.58 0.53
CA VAL A 111 -21.72 -8.30 1.78
C VAL A 111 -20.40 -9.08 1.67
N LEU A 112 -20.21 -9.82 0.57
CA LEU A 112 -18.97 -10.58 0.35
C LEU A 112 -17.75 -9.66 0.23
N VAL A 113 -17.88 -8.50 -0.44
CA VAL A 113 -16.81 -7.51 -0.53
C VAL A 113 -16.47 -6.94 0.86
N VAL A 114 -17.46 -6.58 1.65
CA VAL A 114 -17.25 -6.09 3.03
C VAL A 114 -16.58 -7.15 3.89
N LEU A 115 -17.02 -8.41 3.84
CA LEU A 115 -16.37 -9.53 4.54
C LEU A 115 -14.91 -9.71 4.06
N TYR A 116 -14.70 -9.62 2.75
CA TYR A 116 -13.34 -9.67 2.19
C TYR A 116 -12.45 -8.59 2.81
N LEU A 117 -12.89 -7.33 2.84
CA LEU A 117 -12.11 -6.21 3.36
C LEU A 117 -11.81 -6.36 4.86
N ILE A 118 -12.80 -6.75 5.66
CA ILE A 118 -12.61 -7.00 7.11
C ILE A 118 -11.54 -8.08 7.33
N PHE A 119 -11.69 -9.23 6.70
CA PHE A 119 -10.78 -10.34 6.92
C PHE A 119 -9.41 -10.15 6.25
N TRP A 120 -9.32 -9.32 5.20
CA TRP A 120 -8.05 -8.88 4.65
C TRP A 120 -7.22 -8.12 5.69
N ASP A 121 -7.86 -7.22 6.44
CA ASP A 121 -7.22 -6.46 7.50
C ASP A 121 -6.85 -7.32 8.72
N VAL A 122 -7.71 -8.25 9.12
CA VAL A 122 -7.34 -9.26 10.14
C VAL A 122 -6.10 -10.04 9.70
N GLY A 123 -6.03 -10.40 8.41
CA GLY A 123 -4.90 -11.11 7.80
C GLY A 123 -3.59 -10.30 7.77
N SER A 124 -3.62 -8.98 7.96
CA SER A 124 -2.42 -8.13 8.02
C SER A 124 -1.48 -8.49 9.19
N THR A 125 -1.98 -9.18 10.21
CA THR A 125 -1.17 -9.77 11.30
C THR A 125 -0.10 -10.74 10.78
N TYR A 126 -0.26 -11.26 9.56
CA TYR A 126 0.72 -12.10 8.89
C TYR A 126 2.04 -11.39 8.60
N ASP A 127 1.99 -10.12 8.20
CA ASP A 127 3.20 -9.34 7.90
C ASP A 127 4.06 -9.16 9.16
N THR A 128 3.41 -8.97 10.29
CA THR A 128 4.08 -8.87 11.58
C THR A 128 4.63 -10.23 12.05
N LEU A 129 3.89 -11.32 11.81
CA LEU A 129 4.35 -12.68 12.12
C LEU A 129 5.65 -13.00 11.37
N ILE A 130 5.72 -12.70 10.07
CA ILE A 130 6.95 -12.93 9.26
C ILE A 130 8.12 -12.10 9.81
N MET A 131 7.89 -10.83 10.14
CA MET A 131 8.95 -9.96 10.67
C MET A 131 9.48 -10.42 12.04
N GLU A 132 8.67 -11.13 12.82
CA GLU A 132 9.13 -11.73 14.07
C GLU A 132 9.96 -13.01 13.84
N ILE A 133 9.55 -13.81 12.86
CA ILE A 133 10.24 -15.07 12.54
C ILE A 133 11.63 -14.79 11.93
N ILE A 134 11.75 -13.79 11.04
CA ILE A 134 13.01 -13.48 10.36
C ILE A 134 13.94 -12.69 11.30
N PRO A 135 15.15 -13.21 11.58
CA PRO A 135 16.14 -12.52 12.41
C PRO A 135 16.49 -11.12 11.88
N PRO A 136 16.78 -10.15 12.76
CA PRO A 136 17.08 -8.77 12.35
C PRO A 136 18.17 -8.63 11.28
N GLU A 137 19.22 -9.48 11.34
CA GLU A 137 20.33 -9.47 10.41
C GLU A 137 19.95 -9.91 8.98
N GLN A 138 18.85 -10.65 8.85
CA GLN A 138 18.36 -11.17 7.57
C GLN A 138 17.16 -10.38 7.03
N ARG A 139 16.50 -9.52 7.84
CA ARG A 139 15.28 -8.79 7.46
C ARG A 139 15.46 -7.92 6.22
N GLY A 140 16.56 -7.18 6.13
CA GLY A 140 16.81 -6.29 5.00
C GLY A 140 16.88 -7.06 3.66
N ARG A 141 17.64 -8.15 3.62
CA ARG A 141 17.75 -9.00 2.43
C ARG A 141 16.44 -9.73 2.13
N ALA A 142 15.75 -10.21 3.15
CA ALA A 142 14.44 -10.85 2.99
C ALA A 142 13.41 -9.89 2.42
N ALA A 143 13.35 -8.66 2.92
CA ALA A 143 12.46 -7.61 2.40
C ALA A 143 12.77 -7.26 0.94
N ALA A 144 14.04 -7.17 0.57
CA ALA A 144 14.45 -6.92 -0.82
C ALA A 144 14.01 -8.07 -1.76
N ILE A 145 14.23 -9.31 -1.36
CA ILE A 145 13.80 -10.51 -2.11
C ILE A 145 12.27 -10.53 -2.22
N GLN A 146 11.56 -10.25 -1.11
CA GLN A 146 10.10 -10.17 -1.10
C GLN A 146 9.57 -9.10 -2.06
N ALA A 147 10.15 -7.91 -2.05
CA ALA A 147 9.76 -6.83 -2.95
C ALA A 147 10.01 -7.19 -4.42
N TRP A 148 11.12 -7.87 -4.72
CA TRP A 148 11.43 -8.33 -6.07
C TRP A 148 10.40 -9.39 -6.55
N PHE A 149 10.14 -10.43 -5.73
CA PHE A 149 9.12 -11.43 -6.05
C PHE A 149 7.74 -10.83 -6.20
N LEU A 150 7.37 -9.88 -5.32
CA LEU A 150 6.11 -9.15 -5.38
C LEU A 150 5.93 -8.50 -6.76
N ASN A 151 6.90 -7.69 -7.19
CA ASN A 151 6.81 -7.00 -8.48
C ASN A 151 6.78 -7.99 -9.66
N ALA A 152 7.61 -9.04 -9.62
CA ALA A 152 7.62 -10.07 -10.64
C ALA A 152 6.27 -10.81 -10.75
N ILE A 153 5.66 -11.17 -9.63
CA ILE A 153 4.37 -11.85 -9.57
C ILE A 153 3.25 -10.92 -10.03
N ILE A 154 3.21 -9.67 -9.57
CA ILE A 154 2.24 -8.68 -10.03
C ILE A 154 2.30 -8.56 -11.54
N MET A 155 3.47 -8.38 -12.09
CA MET A 155 3.70 -8.22 -13.51
C MET A 155 3.25 -9.46 -14.32
N LEU A 156 3.68 -10.66 -13.94
CA LEU A 156 3.31 -11.91 -14.62
C LEU A 156 1.82 -12.19 -14.55
N SER A 157 1.22 -12.00 -13.38
CA SER A 157 -0.20 -12.25 -13.18
C SER A 157 -1.06 -11.26 -13.94
N ALA A 158 -0.65 -9.99 -14.06
CA ALA A 158 -1.37 -9.00 -14.85
C ALA A 158 -1.58 -9.48 -16.30
N VAL A 159 -0.57 -10.09 -16.92
CA VAL A 159 -0.69 -10.64 -18.29
C VAL A 159 -1.53 -11.91 -18.33
N VAL A 160 -1.25 -12.85 -17.41
CA VAL A 160 -1.87 -14.18 -17.46
C VAL A 160 -3.34 -14.15 -17.05
N ILE A 161 -3.66 -13.31 -16.06
CA ILE A 161 -4.99 -13.33 -15.41
C ILE A 161 -5.91 -12.27 -16.01
N SER A 162 -5.45 -11.04 -16.18
CA SER A 162 -6.31 -9.95 -16.67
C SER A 162 -6.91 -10.22 -18.05
N GLY A 163 -6.14 -10.83 -18.96
CA GLY A 163 -6.61 -11.17 -20.30
C GLY A 163 -7.70 -12.24 -20.35
N ARG A 164 -7.87 -13.01 -19.27
CA ARG A 164 -8.80 -14.14 -19.22
C ARG A 164 -10.09 -13.88 -18.46
N PHE A 165 -10.29 -12.67 -17.98
CA PHE A 165 -11.48 -12.35 -17.17
C PHE A 165 -12.80 -12.58 -17.92
N ASP A 166 -12.84 -12.26 -19.21
CA ASP A 166 -14.02 -12.39 -20.07
C ASP A 166 -14.07 -13.74 -20.82
N ASP A 167 -13.06 -14.58 -20.68
CA ASP A 167 -13.02 -15.90 -21.34
C ASP A 167 -14.09 -16.82 -20.77
N VAL A 168 -14.69 -17.62 -21.66
CA VAL A 168 -15.61 -18.68 -21.28
C VAL A 168 -15.05 -19.99 -21.80
N ALA A 169 -14.62 -20.86 -20.87
CA ALA A 169 -14.14 -22.19 -21.20
C ALA A 169 -15.27 -23.23 -21.05
N HIS A 170 -15.56 -23.93 -22.12
CA HIS A 170 -16.48 -25.06 -22.12
C HIS A 170 -15.70 -26.37 -22.04
N SER A 171 -15.82 -27.10 -20.96
CA SER A 171 -15.17 -28.40 -20.80
C SER A 171 -16.10 -29.39 -20.11
N ALA A 172 -16.31 -30.56 -20.73
CA ALA A 172 -17.01 -31.70 -20.14
C ALA A 172 -18.36 -31.39 -19.48
N GLY A 173 -19.17 -30.46 -20.07
CA GLY A 173 -20.49 -30.08 -19.55
C GLY A 173 -20.46 -28.99 -18.47
N PHE A 174 -19.31 -28.46 -18.11
CA PHE A 174 -19.17 -27.32 -17.22
C PHE A 174 -18.76 -26.08 -18.02
N THR A 175 -19.39 -24.95 -17.70
CA THR A 175 -19.02 -23.63 -18.22
C THR A 175 -18.28 -22.90 -17.13
N LEU A 176 -16.97 -22.74 -17.30
CA LEU A 176 -16.11 -21.94 -16.41
C LEU A 176 -15.90 -20.57 -17.00
N ARG A 177 -16.23 -19.54 -16.26
CA ARG A 177 -15.92 -18.15 -16.63
C ARG A 177 -14.53 -17.79 -16.13
N GLY A 178 -13.80 -16.98 -16.89
CA GLY A 178 -12.48 -16.53 -16.53
C GLY A 178 -12.46 -15.76 -15.20
N GLU A 179 -13.53 -15.02 -14.90
CA GLU A 179 -13.75 -14.39 -13.59
C GLU A 179 -13.71 -15.41 -12.45
N GLU A 180 -14.44 -16.53 -12.57
CA GLU A 180 -14.45 -17.60 -11.56
C GLU A 180 -13.05 -18.18 -11.35
N LEU A 181 -12.32 -18.40 -12.43
CA LEU A 181 -10.95 -18.91 -12.36
C LEU A 181 -10.01 -17.96 -11.62
N ILE A 182 -10.13 -16.65 -11.82
CA ILE A 182 -9.29 -15.65 -11.13
C ILE A 182 -9.53 -15.67 -9.62
N TYR A 183 -10.79 -15.65 -9.20
CA TYR A 183 -11.13 -15.69 -7.78
C TYR A 183 -10.80 -17.04 -7.14
N TRP A 184 -11.06 -18.15 -7.82
CA TRP A 184 -10.73 -19.48 -7.31
C TRP A 184 -9.23 -19.74 -7.25
N TRP A 185 -8.45 -19.18 -8.18
CA TRP A 185 -7.02 -19.17 -8.09
C TRP A 185 -6.53 -18.44 -6.83
N GLY A 186 -7.05 -17.25 -6.57
CA GLY A 186 -6.76 -16.51 -5.35
C GLY A 186 -7.11 -17.29 -4.08
N ALA A 187 -8.28 -17.94 -4.05
CA ALA A 187 -8.72 -18.78 -2.95
C ALA A 187 -7.77 -19.99 -2.74
N THR A 188 -7.37 -20.66 -3.82
CA THR A 188 -6.44 -21.79 -3.78
C THR A 188 -5.08 -21.37 -3.22
N CYS A 189 -4.57 -20.20 -3.61
CA CYS A 189 -3.33 -19.65 -3.07
C CYS A 189 -3.42 -19.38 -1.57
N LEU A 190 -4.55 -18.85 -1.09
CA LEU A 190 -4.78 -18.63 0.35
C LEU A 190 -4.85 -19.95 1.13
N PHE A 191 -5.59 -20.93 0.64
CA PHE A 191 -5.68 -22.24 1.29
C PHE A 191 -4.32 -22.93 1.33
N PHE A 192 -3.55 -22.85 0.23
CA PHE A 192 -2.18 -23.37 0.19
C PHE A 192 -1.28 -22.64 1.21
N CYS A 193 -1.32 -21.31 1.26
CA CYS A 193 -0.58 -20.53 2.25
C CYS A 193 -0.97 -20.93 3.68
N THR A 194 -2.27 -21.06 3.95
CA THR A 194 -2.79 -21.47 5.25
C THR A 194 -2.30 -22.85 5.65
N LEU A 195 -2.36 -23.81 4.73
CA LEU A 195 -1.85 -25.18 4.95
C LEU A 195 -0.36 -25.16 5.30
N MET A 196 0.43 -24.42 4.52
CA MET A 196 1.88 -24.28 4.77
C MET A 196 2.17 -23.62 6.12
N LEU A 197 1.41 -22.58 6.50
CA LEU A 197 1.55 -21.92 7.80
C LEU A 197 1.26 -22.89 8.95
N VAL A 198 0.17 -23.65 8.89
CA VAL A 198 -0.19 -24.61 9.93
C VAL A 198 0.84 -25.75 10.04
N LEU A 199 1.42 -26.20 8.93
CA LEU A 199 2.39 -27.28 8.91
C LEU A 199 3.79 -26.87 9.39
N PHE A 200 4.23 -25.68 9.01
CA PHE A 200 5.65 -25.29 9.16
C PHE A 200 5.89 -24.19 10.21
N VAL A 201 4.90 -23.40 10.58
CA VAL A 201 5.07 -22.30 11.52
C VAL A 201 4.48 -22.67 12.88
N ARG A 202 5.27 -22.51 13.93
CA ARG A 202 4.82 -22.61 15.33
C ARG A 202 5.37 -21.44 16.12
N GLU A 203 4.48 -20.73 16.80
CA GLU A 203 4.87 -19.70 17.73
C GLU A 203 5.13 -20.31 19.13
N ARG A 204 6.25 -19.97 19.73
CA ARG A 204 6.53 -20.33 21.14
C ARG A 204 6.14 -19.19 22.06
N ARG A 205 5.46 -19.55 23.14
CA ARG A 205 5.14 -18.62 24.22
C ARG A 205 6.43 -18.13 24.88
N PRO A 206 6.67 -16.82 25.01
CA PRO A 206 7.78 -16.31 25.79
C PRO A 206 7.66 -16.71 27.26
N VAL A 207 8.80 -16.81 27.95
CA VAL A 207 8.86 -17.21 29.36
C VAL A 207 8.05 -16.21 30.22
N ASP A 208 8.18 -14.91 29.91
CA ASP A 208 7.44 -13.82 30.56
C ASP A 208 6.56 -13.11 29.51
N PRO A 209 5.30 -13.54 29.32
CA PRO A 209 4.39 -12.83 28.42
C PRO A 209 4.07 -11.46 29.00
N PRO A 210 4.04 -10.39 28.18
CA PRO A 210 3.63 -9.08 28.66
C PRO A 210 2.25 -9.16 29.31
N PRO A 211 2.00 -8.41 30.39
CA PRO A 211 0.72 -8.44 31.08
C PRO A 211 -0.41 -8.08 30.11
N ALA A 212 -1.51 -8.80 30.22
CA ALA A 212 -2.73 -8.56 29.44
C ALA A 212 -3.45 -7.30 29.95
N ASP A 213 -2.80 -6.15 29.87
CA ASP A 213 -3.41 -4.88 30.21
C ASP A 213 -4.29 -4.38 29.07
N PHE A 214 -5.60 -4.50 29.22
CA PHE A 214 -6.62 -4.01 28.30
C PHE A 214 -7.05 -2.56 28.61
N GLY A 215 -6.44 -1.93 29.65
CA GLY A 215 -6.80 -0.60 30.12
C GLY A 215 -6.35 0.53 29.19
N GLY A 216 -7.28 1.27 28.65
CA GLY A 216 -7.04 2.55 27.97
C GLY A 216 -6.56 2.51 26.52
N GLY A 217 -6.39 1.33 25.92
CA GLY A 217 -5.61 1.12 24.71
C GLY A 217 -5.94 2.00 23.48
N VAL A 218 -7.16 1.97 22.95
CA VAL A 218 -7.47 2.66 21.68
C VAL A 218 -7.82 4.13 21.92
N LYS A 219 -8.67 4.44 22.89
CA LYS A 219 -9.09 5.82 23.16
C LYS A 219 -7.95 6.70 23.68
N GLY A 220 -7.10 6.15 24.57
CA GLY A 220 -5.92 6.85 25.07
C GLY A 220 -4.86 7.09 23.99
N ALA A 221 -4.67 6.13 23.08
CA ALA A 221 -3.77 6.29 21.94
C ALA A 221 -4.22 7.41 21.00
N PHE A 222 -5.52 7.49 20.64
CA PHE A 222 -6.05 8.56 19.80
C PHE A 222 -5.93 9.95 20.43
N THR A 223 -6.23 10.09 21.72
CA THR A 223 -6.10 11.38 22.42
C THR A 223 -4.65 11.84 22.45
N ASN A 224 -3.71 10.94 22.72
CA ASN A 224 -2.29 11.27 22.78
C ASN A 224 -1.67 11.62 21.41
N ILE A 225 -2.15 11.01 20.31
CA ILE A 225 -1.68 11.28 18.96
C ILE A 225 -1.84 12.75 18.58
N PHE A 226 -3.00 13.34 18.85
CA PHE A 226 -3.31 14.72 18.43
C PHE A 226 -3.00 15.79 19.46
N SER A 227 -2.76 15.42 20.72
CA SER A 227 -2.33 16.37 21.77
C SER A 227 -0.90 16.87 21.56
N GLU A 228 -0.08 16.13 20.82
CA GLU A 228 1.34 16.40 20.63
C GLU A 228 1.58 17.40 19.48
N LYS A 229 1.63 18.69 19.80
CA LYS A 229 1.79 19.78 18.81
C LYS A 229 3.07 19.68 17.99
N THR A 230 4.11 19.04 18.52
CA THR A 230 5.40 18.85 17.82
C THR A 230 5.31 17.93 16.60
N LEU A 231 4.30 17.06 16.54
CA LEU A 231 4.08 16.14 15.42
C LEU A 231 3.22 16.72 14.31
N TRP A 232 2.51 17.82 14.54
CA TRP A 232 1.62 18.44 13.53
C TRP A 232 2.29 18.78 12.19
N PRO A 233 3.54 19.32 12.16
CA PRO A 233 4.22 19.57 10.90
C PRO A 233 4.46 18.29 10.10
N VAL A 234 4.75 17.17 10.77
CA VAL A 234 4.95 15.87 10.12
C VAL A 234 3.63 15.32 9.59
N TYR A 235 2.54 15.50 10.34
CA TYR A 235 1.19 15.15 9.88
C TYR A 235 0.79 15.95 8.64
N LEU A 236 1.11 17.24 8.59
CA LEU A 236 0.88 18.10 7.43
C LEU A 236 1.70 17.64 6.22
N LEU A 237 2.97 17.27 6.43
CA LEU A 237 3.82 16.72 5.37
C LEU A 237 3.21 15.45 4.81
N VAL A 238 2.74 14.52 5.65
CA VAL A 238 2.13 13.26 5.21
C VAL A 238 0.78 13.50 4.55
N PHE A 239 -0.04 14.39 5.08
CA PHE A 239 -1.28 14.82 4.44
C PHE A 239 -1.05 15.30 3.01
N SER A 240 -0.09 16.22 2.81
CA SER A 240 0.27 16.75 1.49
C SER A 240 0.76 15.64 0.55
N THR A 241 1.59 14.71 1.03
CA THR A 241 2.13 13.62 0.20
C THR A 241 1.05 12.64 -0.24
N VAL A 242 0.09 12.32 0.63
CA VAL A 242 -1.01 11.42 0.29
C VAL A 242 -1.96 12.05 -0.72
N LEU A 243 -2.25 13.35 -0.60
CA LEU A 243 -3.02 14.07 -1.62
C LEU A 243 -2.39 13.92 -3.00
N MET A 244 -1.06 14.05 -3.08
CA MET A 244 -0.32 14.00 -4.35
C MET A 244 -0.11 12.57 -4.91
N GLN A 245 -0.19 11.55 -4.07
CA GLN A 245 0.02 10.15 -4.48
C GLN A 245 -1.27 9.39 -4.76
N THR A 246 -2.43 9.98 -4.50
CA THR A 246 -3.71 9.31 -4.73
C THR A 246 -4.01 9.26 -6.23
N GLY A 247 -4.11 8.05 -6.78
CA GLY A 247 -4.52 7.81 -8.15
C GLY A 247 -6.04 7.74 -8.32
N LEU A 248 -6.52 7.41 -9.52
CA LEU A 248 -7.96 7.27 -9.83
C LEU A 248 -8.64 6.12 -9.06
N GLY A 249 -7.88 5.24 -8.43
CA GLY A 249 -8.39 4.13 -7.63
C GLY A 249 -9.19 3.15 -8.48
N ALA A 250 -10.40 2.79 -8.01
CA ALA A 250 -11.28 1.85 -8.70
C ALA A 250 -11.87 2.38 -10.02
N ILE A 251 -11.71 3.67 -10.32
CA ILE A 251 -12.19 4.29 -11.57
C ILE A 251 -11.22 4.05 -12.73
N ASP A 252 -9.93 3.86 -12.46
CA ASP A 252 -8.91 3.68 -13.52
C ASP A 252 -9.19 2.52 -14.48
N PRO A 253 -9.58 1.32 -14.01
CA PRO A 253 -10.01 0.25 -14.90
C PRO A 253 -11.23 0.61 -15.77
N LEU A 254 -12.18 1.38 -15.23
CA LEU A 254 -13.37 1.82 -15.96
C LEU A 254 -13.04 2.85 -17.04
N LEU A 255 -12.13 3.79 -16.75
CA LEU A 255 -11.59 4.71 -17.75
C LEU A 255 -11.00 3.94 -18.94
N MET A 256 -10.17 2.94 -18.67
CA MET A 256 -9.51 2.16 -19.72
C MET A 256 -10.50 1.34 -20.55
N THR A 257 -11.46 0.68 -19.90
CA THR A 257 -12.37 -0.25 -20.59
C THR A 257 -13.61 0.43 -21.17
N GLU A 258 -14.28 1.30 -20.41
CA GLU A 258 -15.55 1.89 -20.84
C GLU A 258 -15.36 3.17 -21.68
N GLN A 259 -14.43 4.04 -21.28
CA GLN A 259 -14.24 5.31 -21.99
C GLN A 259 -13.26 5.17 -23.16
N TRP A 260 -12.15 4.45 -22.97
CA TRP A 260 -11.15 4.27 -24.04
C TRP A 260 -11.31 2.98 -24.84
N GLY A 261 -12.18 2.05 -24.39
CA GLY A 261 -12.50 0.81 -25.12
C GLY A 261 -11.31 -0.15 -25.23
N TYR A 262 -10.40 -0.16 -24.27
CA TYR A 262 -9.33 -1.15 -24.20
C TYR A 262 -9.83 -2.48 -23.67
N SER A 263 -9.24 -3.56 -24.17
CA SER A 263 -9.46 -4.88 -23.59
C SER A 263 -8.77 -5.00 -22.24
N LYS A 264 -9.24 -5.91 -21.39
CA LYS A 264 -8.57 -6.23 -20.13
C LYS A 264 -7.16 -6.80 -20.37
N GLN A 265 -6.94 -7.43 -21.51
CA GLN A 265 -5.62 -7.90 -21.93
C GLN A 265 -4.66 -6.72 -22.22
N ASP A 266 -5.14 -5.65 -22.85
CA ASP A 266 -4.35 -4.44 -23.07
C ASP A 266 -3.91 -3.80 -21.75
N MET A 267 -4.81 -3.80 -20.74
CA MET A 267 -4.48 -3.35 -19.38
C MET A 267 -3.39 -4.22 -18.75
N GLY A 268 -3.52 -5.55 -18.87
CA GLY A 268 -2.50 -6.49 -18.39
C GLY A 268 -1.14 -6.26 -19.06
N THR A 269 -1.13 -6.00 -20.36
CA THR A 269 0.08 -5.69 -21.12
C THR A 269 0.72 -4.38 -20.67
N ASN A 270 -0.08 -3.34 -20.42
CA ASN A 270 0.41 -2.07 -19.89
C ASN A 270 1.10 -2.25 -18.53
N VAL A 271 0.46 -2.98 -17.60
CA VAL A 271 1.04 -3.28 -16.27
C VAL A 271 2.32 -4.12 -16.40
N PHE A 272 2.35 -5.10 -17.32
CA PHE A 272 3.53 -5.95 -17.54
C PHE A 272 4.72 -5.14 -18.06
N VAL A 273 4.55 -4.41 -19.14
CA VAL A 273 5.63 -3.62 -19.75
C VAL A 273 6.10 -2.55 -18.78
N GLY A 274 5.17 -1.88 -18.11
CA GLY A 274 5.47 -0.91 -17.09
C GLY A 274 6.25 -1.50 -15.90
N GLY A 275 5.82 -2.65 -15.42
CA GLY A 275 6.49 -3.39 -14.34
C GLY A 275 7.90 -3.81 -14.70
N MET A 276 8.14 -4.27 -15.94
CA MET A 276 9.47 -4.62 -16.44
C MET A 276 10.42 -3.42 -16.46
N ILE A 277 9.95 -2.30 -16.98
CA ILE A 277 10.75 -1.06 -17.02
C ILE A 277 11.10 -0.61 -15.59
N ASN A 278 10.14 -0.62 -14.69
CA ASN A 278 10.36 -0.26 -13.30
C ASN A 278 11.35 -1.20 -12.60
N LEU A 279 11.17 -2.51 -12.75
CA LEU A 279 11.99 -3.52 -12.08
C LEU A 279 13.46 -3.50 -12.57
N VAL A 280 13.67 -3.36 -13.87
CA VAL A 280 15.00 -3.48 -14.48
C VAL A 280 15.75 -2.17 -14.53
N LEU A 281 15.08 -1.05 -14.77
CA LEU A 281 15.72 0.25 -15.00
C LEU A 281 15.49 1.24 -13.86
N VAL A 282 14.24 1.44 -13.45
CA VAL A 282 13.87 2.57 -12.58
C VAL A 282 14.37 2.36 -11.15
N ILE A 283 14.07 1.21 -10.56
CA ILE A 283 14.41 0.92 -9.16
C ILE A 283 15.94 0.95 -8.93
N PRO A 284 16.78 0.29 -9.76
CA PRO A 284 18.23 0.36 -9.61
C PRO A 284 18.77 1.77 -9.80
N LEU A 285 18.28 2.50 -10.81
CA LEU A 285 18.75 3.86 -11.11
C LEU A 285 18.46 4.81 -9.95
N ILE A 286 17.24 4.78 -9.43
CA ILE A 286 16.82 5.67 -8.34
C ILE A 286 17.52 5.29 -7.04
N GLY A 287 17.75 3.98 -6.79
CA GLY A 287 18.54 3.54 -5.65
C GLY A 287 19.94 4.18 -5.61
N ILE A 288 20.64 4.24 -6.75
CA ILE A 288 21.94 4.90 -6.87
C ILE A 288 21.85 6.41 -6.66
N LEU A 289 20.78 7.04 -7.16
CA LEU A 289 20.59 8.49 -7.03
C LEU A 289 20.25 8.91 -5.60
N THR A 290 19.53 8.07 -4.86
CA THR A 290 19.10 8.34 -3.47
C THR A 290 20.30 8.54 -2.53
N ASP A 291 21.39 7.81 -2.77
CA ASP A 291 22.60 7.92 -1.96
C ASP A 291 23.38 9.24 -2.21
N LYS A 292 23.14 9.88 -3.36
CA LYS A 292 23.91 11.07 -3.81
C LYS A 292 23.15 12.39 -3.66
N MET A 293 21.83 12.35 -3.52
CA MET A 293 20.98 13.54 -3.51
C MET A 293 20.45 13.86 -2.12
N ASP A 294 20.28 15.16 -1.84
CA ASP A 294 19.55 15.62 -0.66
C ASP A 294 18.08 15.18 -0.74
N ARG A 295 17.56 14.60 0.36
CA ARG A 295 16.22 13.98 0.42
C ARG A 295 15.09 14.96 0.13
N LEU A 296 15.20 16.20 0.65
CA LEU A 296 14.15 17.21 0.43
C LEU A 296 14.16 17.68 -1.04
N LYS A 297 15.37 17.83 -1.65
CA LYS A 297 15.48 18.15 -3.09
C LYS A 297 14.92 17.03 -3.95
N MET A 298 15.31 15.79 -3.66
CA MET A 298 14.82 14.61 -4.36
C MET A 298 13.29 14.50 -4.28
N PHE A 299 12.73 14.68 -3.09
CA PHE A 299 11.29 14.71 -2.86
C PHE A 299 10.60 15.82 -3.67
N SER A 300 11.15 17.04 -3.64
CA SER A 300 10.59 18.19 -4.36
C SER A 300 10.62 18.01 -5.89
N ILE A 301 11.70 17.44 -6.44
CA ILE A 301 11.81 17.11 -7.87
C ILE A 301 10.73 16.10 -8.24
N GLY A 302 10.52 15.06 -7.43
CA GLY A 302 9.47 14.07 -7.64
C GLY A 302 8.08 14.67 -7.66
N VAL A 303 7.76 15.55 -6.72
CA VAL A 303 6.46 16.22 -6.63
C VAL A 303 6.20 17.15 -7.82
N VAL A 304 7.12 18.07 -8.09
CA VAL A 304 6.95 19.04 -9.19
C VAL A 304 6.89 18.31 -10.52
N GLY A 305 7.75 17.33 -10.73
CA GLY A 305 7.76 16.54 -11.95
C GLY A 305 6.45 15.75 -12.14
N THR A 306 5.88 15.17 -11.07
CA THR A 306 4.59 14.47 -11.12
C THR A 306 3.48 15.42 -11.61
N ILE A 307 3.44 16.65 -11.08
CA ILE A 307 2.44 17.66 -11.50
C ILE A 307 2.62 18.01 -12.98
N ILE A 308 3.86 18.27 -13.41
CA ILE A 308 4.14 18.61 -14.81
C ILE A 308 3.71 17.47 -15.74
N VAL A 309 4.07 16.23 -15.42
CA VAL A 309 3.71 15.06 -16.25
C VAL A 309 2.19 14.87 -16.31
N GLN A 310 1.48 15.01 -15.19
CA GLN A 310 0.03 14.87 -15.17
C GLN A 310 -0.68 15.97 -15.95
N ILE A 311 -0.24 17.24 -15.82
CA ILE A 311 -0.78 18.35 -16.62
C ILE A 311 -0.50 18.10 -18.10
N THR A 312 0.73 17.72 -18.46
CA THR A 312 1.11 17.45 -19.85
C THR A 312 0.26 16.30 -20.42
N TYR A 313 0.05 15.24 -19.65
CA TYR A 313 -0.78 14.11 -20.07
C TYR A 313 -2.24 14.53 -20.27
N TYR A 314 -2.79 15.28 -19.32
CA TYR A 314 -4.16 15.77 -19.42
C TYR A 314 -4.35 16.65 -20.66
N VAL A 315 -3.46 17.64 -20.87
CA VAL A 315 -3.51 18.53 -22.05
C VAL A 315 -3.35 17.74 -23.34
N PHE A 316 -2.42 16.78 -23.37
CA PHE A 316 -2.19 15.94 -24.55
C PHE A 316 -3.44 15.13 -24.91
N VAL A 317 -4.03 14.42 -23.96
CA VAL A 317 -5.23 13.59 -24.23
C VAL A 317 -6.44 14.45 -24.55
N GLN A 318 -6.63 15.57 -23.86
CA GLN A 318 -7.83 16.39 -23.99
C GLN A 318 -7.86 17.25 -25.25
N PHE A 319 -6.69 17.78 -25.66
CA PHE A 319 -6.63 18.83 -26.70
C PHE A 319 -5.83 18.41 -27.94
N VAL A 320 -4.93 17.43 -27.84
CA VAL A 320 -4.08 17.02 -28.98
C VAL A 320 -4.63 15.78 -29.65
N LEU A 321 -5.22 14.83 -28.90
CA LEU A 321 -5.78 13.61 -29.47
C LEU A 321 -7.20 13.86 -30.00
N PRO A 322 -7.49 13.51 -31.29
CA PRO A 322 -8.80 13.75 -31.90
C PRO A 322 -9.94 13.05 -31.14
N ASP A 323 -9.72 11.80 -30.75
CA ASP A 323 -10.72 10.96 -30.11
C ASP A 323 -10.59 10.91 -28.59
N ARG A 324 -9.71 11.74 -27.99
CA ARG A 324 -9.37 11.71 -26.54
C ARG A 324 -8.98 10.31 -26.05
N ARG A 325 -8.46 9.49 -26.96
CA ARG A 325 -8.05 8.11 -26.69
C ARG A 325 -6.56 7.95 -26.99
N PRO A 326 -5.70 7.81 -25.96
CA PRO A 326 -4.28 7.58 -26.16
C PRO A 326 -4.06 6.17 -26.70
N SER A 327 -3.03 5.94 -27.51
CA SER A 327 -2.59 4.57 -27.84
C SER A 327 -1.94 3.89 -26.63
N ILE A 328 -1.89 2.56 -26.64
CA ILE A 328 -1.25 1.79 -25.55
C ILE A 328 0.21 2.24 -25.36
N ALA A 329 0.94 2.49 -26.45
CA ALA A 329 2.31 2.98 -26.37
C ALA A 329 2.40 4.35 -25.68
N GLN A 330 1.48 5.28 -26.00
CA GLN A 330 1.42 6.58 -25.33
C GLN A 330 1.09 6.44 -23.86
N MET A 331 0.15 5.55 -23.48
CA MET A 331 -0.16 5.26 -22.08
C MET A 331 1.06 4.71 -21.34
N ILE A 332 1.79 3.76 -21.94
CA ILE A 332 3.02 3.21 -21.34
C ILE A 332 4.05 4.32 -21.15
N ILE A 333 4.31 5.15 -22.15
CA ILE A 333 5.30 6.24 -22.07
C ILE A 333 4.95 7.21 -20.95
N PHE A 334 3.71 7.71 -20.93
CA PHE A 334 3.28 8.64 -19.87
C PHE A 334 3.22 7.99 -18.49
N GLY A 335 2.70 6.76 -18.40
CA GLY A 335 2.65 6.00 -17.16
C GLY A 335 4.04 5.73 -16.59
N GLN A 336 5.01 5.37 -17.44
CA GLN A 336 6.40 5.16 -17.02
C GLN A 336 7.09 6.47 -16.63
N THR A 337 6.87 7.56 -17.37
CA THR A 337 7.39 8.87 -17.01
C THR A 337 6.85 9.30 -15.64
N LEU A 338 5.55 9.14 -15.41
CA LEU A 338 4.91 9.40 -14.12
C LEU A 338 5.47 8.52 -13.01
N SER A 339 5.67 7.22 -13.28
CA SER A 339 6.27 6.27 -12.33
C SER A 339 7.70 6.65 -11.97
N ILE A 340 8.55 6.95 -12.94
CA ILE A 340 9.93 7.36 -12.71
C ILE A 340 9.98 8.59 -11.80
N VAL A 341 9.22 9.61 -12.14
CA VAL A 341 9.21 10.86 -11.38
C VAL A 341 8.59 10.64 -9.98
N GLY A 342 7.53 9.86 -9.89
CA GLY A 342 6.88 9.50 -8.63
C GLY A 342 7.80 8.73 -7.68
N GLN A 343 8.70 7.90 -8.19
CA GLN A 343 9.68 7.17 -7.38
C GLN A 343 10.66 8.09 -6.64
N PHE A 344 11.02 9.24 -7.23
CA PHE A 344 11.86 10.23 -6.53
C PHE A 344 11.19 10.72 -5.23
N SER A 345 9.91 11.02 -5.26
CA SER A 345 9.17 11.41 -4.05
C SER A 345 8.90 10.21 -3.14
N GLY A 346 8.54 9.06 -3.69
CA GLY A 346 8.20 7.85 -2.93
C GLY A 346 9.36 7.34 -2.07
N ILE A 347 10.56 7.23 -2.63
CA ILE A 347 11.73 6.72 -1.93
C ILE A 347 12.26 7.74 -0.91
N ALA A 348 12.22 9.04 -1.24
CA ALA A 348 12.68 10.08 -0.34
C ALA A 348 11.74 10.34 0.85
N MET A 349 10.45 10.02 0.73
CA MET A 349 9.41 10.38 1.70
C MET A 349 9.63 9.77 3.08
N GLN A 350 9.82 8.47 3.19
CA GLN A 350 9.95 7.79 4.49
C GLN A 350 11.18 8.28 5.28
N PRO A 351 12.38 8.31 4.71
CA PRO A 351 13.54 8.87 5.41
C PRO A 351 13.36 10.34 5.79
N LEU A 352 12.71 11.14 4.93
CA LEU A 352 12.40 12.54 5.20
C LEU A 352 11.48 12.69 6.42
N ILE A 353 10.40 11.90 6.50
CA ILE A 353 9.48 11.90 7.64
C ILE A 353 10.21 11.57 8.94
N TYR A 354 11.08 10.54 8.93
CA TYR A 354 11.82 10.12 10.13
C TYR A 354 12.84 11.16 10.63
N GLU A 355 13.31 12.08 9.78
CA GLU A 355 14.16 13.18 10.22
C GLU A 355 13.47 14.19 11.15
N TYR A 356 12.13 14.27 11.07
CA TYR A 356 11.33 15.22 11.85
C TYR A 356 10.58 14.58 13.02
N ILE A 357 10.71 13.28 13.23
CA ILE A 357 10.07 12.57 14.35
C ILE A 357 11.06 12.38 15.50
N PRO A 358 10.73 12.82 16.73
CA PRO A 358 11.51 12.50 17.91
C PRO A 358 11.58 10.99 18.12
N ARG A 359 12.76 10.46 18.48
CA ARG A 359 12.96 9.01 18.63
C ARG A 359 12.12 8.39 19.75
N ASP A 360 11.92 9.12 20.83
CA ASP A 360 11.12 8.73 22.00
C ASP A 360 9.61 8.65 21.67
N LYS A 361 9.15 9.33 20.61
CA LYS A 361 7.74 9.42 20.18
C LYS A 361 7.44 8.67 18.90
N MET A 362 8.34 7.81 18.44
CA MET A 362 8.22 7.13 17.16
C MET A 362 6.91 6.31 17.03
N GLY A 363 6.51 5.60 18.08
CA GLY A 363 5.27 4.79 18.09
C GLY A 363 4.01 5.66 17.95
N THR A 364 3.92 6.73 18.75
CA THR A 364 2.79 7.67 18.71
C THR A 364 2.72 8.38 17.37
N ALA A 365 3.87 8.82 16.85
CA ALA A 365 3.96 9.45 15.54
C ALA A 365 3.49 8.51 14.43
N GLN A 366 3.96 7.26 14.43
CA GLN A 366 3.59 6.27 13.39
C GLN A 366 2.08 5.98 13.41
N ALA A 367 1.46 5.90 14.57
CA ALA A 367 0.00 5.75 14.69
C ALA A 367 -0.74 6.95 14.09
N GLY A 368 -0.28 8.18 14.40
CA GLY A 368 -0.84 9.40 13.85
C GLY A 368 -0.64 9.52 12.34
N LEU A 369 0.52 9.15 11.83
CA LEU A 369 0.80 9.11 10.39
C LEU A 369 -0.14 8.16 9.65
N ASN A 370 -0.36 6.96 10.19
CA ASN A 370 -1.28 6.00 9.60
C ASN A 370 -2.72 6.52 9.60
N PHE A 371 -3.14 7.18 10.68
CA PHE A 371 -4.45 7.82 10.74
C PHE A 371 -4.61 8.91 9.67
N VAL A 372 -3.66 9.84 9.58
CA VAL A 372 -3.68 10.92 8.59
C VAL A 372 -3.67 10.35 7.17
N ARG A 373 -2.84 9.35 6.89
CA ARG A 373 -2.83 8.65 5.58
C ARG A 373 -4.18 8.06 5.25
N SER A 374 -4.78 7.34 6.17
CA SER A 374 -6.06 6.67 5.96
C SER A 374 -7.18 7.66 5.70
N VAL A 375 -7.31 8.69 6.54
CA VAL A 375 -8.35 9.71 6.38
C VAL A 375 -8.17 10.48 5.08
N THR A 376 -6.96 10.90 4.76
CA THR A 376 -6.67 11.64 3.52
C THR A 376 -6.99 10.80 2.28
N ARG A 377 -6.56 9.53 2.26
CA ARG A 377 -6.83 8.62 1.16
C ARG A 377 -8.33 8.35 0.99
N LEU A 378 -9.05 8.17 2.10
CA LEU A 378 -10.51 7.99 2.10
C LEU A 378 -11.22 9.19 1.46
N LEU A 379 -10.87 10.40 1.91
CA LEU A 379 -11.45 11.64 1.39
C LEU A 379 -11.13 11.84 -0.10
N THR A 380 -9.90 11.56 -0.50
CA THR A 380 -9.46 11.75 -1.88
C THR A 380 -10.11 10.75 -2.84
N LEU A 381 -10.16 9.47 -2.49
CA LEU A 381 -10.80 8.45 -3.34
C LEU A 381 -12.31 8.68 -3.50
N ASN A 382 -13.01 9.02 -2.42
CA ASN A 382 -14.43 9.37 -2.51
C ASN A 382 -14.63 10.71 -3.24
N GLY A 383 -13.72 11.65 -3.05
CA GLY A 383 -13.70 12.93 -3.78
C GLY A 383 -13.61 12.75 -5.29
N ILE A 384 -12.75 11.84 -5.77
CA ILE A 384 -12.66 11.51 -7.20
C ILE A 384 -13.97 10.93 -7.71
N GLY A 385 -14.57 9.97 -6.99
CA GLY A 385 -15.85 9.38 -7.38
C GLY A 385 -16.98 10.42 -7.45
N LEU A 386 -17.04 11.30 -6.44
CA LEU A 386 -17.99 12.41 -6.41
C LEU A 386 -17.75 13.40 -7.56
N TRP A 387 -16.50 13.76 -7.82
CA TRP A 387 -16.11 14.65 -8.91
C TRP A 387 -16.56 14.09 -10.26
N VAL A 388 -16.18 12.87 -10.59
CA VAL A 388 -16.55 12.21 -11.85
C VAL A 388 -18.06 12.14 -12.01
N THR A 389 -18.79 11.77 -10.96
CA THR A 389 -20.25 11.69 -11.00
C THR A 389 -20.89 13.07 -11.21
N THR A 390 -20.44 14.09 -10.49
CA THR A 390 -20.99 15.46 -10.58
C THR A 390 -20.62 16.11 -11.91
N TYR A 391 -19.37 16.00 -12.34
CA TYR A 391 -18.89 16.51 -13.61
C TYR A 391 -19.69 15.91 -14.78
N SER A 392 -19.86 14.59 -14.77
CA SER A 392 -20.60 13.90 -15.83
C SER A 392 -22.07 14.34 -15.91
N ARG A 393 -22.75 14.56 -14.77
CA ARG A 393 -24.13 15.06 -14.74
C ARG A 393 -24.28 16.46 -15.35
N TRP A 394 -23.25 17.29 -15.28
CA TRP A 394 -23.30 18.66 -15.83
C TRP A 394 -23.00 18.71 -17.33
N PHE A 395 -22.16 17.81 -17.84
CA PHE A 395 -21.59 17.92 -19.18
C PHE A 395 -21.96 16.79 -20.13
N LEU A 396 -22.55 15.68 -19.62
CA LEU A 396 -22.88 14.52 -20.41
C LEU A 396 -24.37 14.11 -20.28
N PRO A 397 -24.93 13.37 -21.27
CA PRO A 397 -26.26 12.77 -21.17
C PRO A 397 -26.32 11.77 -20.02
N GLU A 398 -27.52 11.54 -19.50
CA GLU A 398 -27.77 10.57 -18.42
C GLU A 398 -27.19 9.20 -18.76
N GLY A 399 -26.56 8.58 -17.75
CA GLY A 399 -25.96 7.23 -17.85
C GLY A 399 -24.55 7.18 -18.45
N ARG A 400 -23.98 8.32 -18.89
CA ARG A 400 -22.59 8.38 -19.35
C ARG A 400 -21.69 9.04 -18.32
N TYR A 401 -20.48 8.49 -18.14
CA TYR A 401 -19.49 9.03 -17.22
C TYR A 401 -18.22 9.44 -17.96
N ASP A 402 -17.67 10.64 -17.65
CA ASP A 402 -16.34 11.05 -18.08
C ASP A 402 -15.33 10.72 -16.97
N TYR A 403 -14.83 9.51 -16.99
CA TYR A 403 -13.83 9.03 -16.03
C TYR A 403 -12.52 9.80 -16.13
N PHE A 404 -12.18 10.32 -17.32
CA PHE A 404 -10.97 11.10 -17.53
C PHE A 404 -11.00 12.45 -16.81
N SER A 405 -12.18 12.99 -16.52
CA SER A 405 -12.32 14.18 -15.68
C SER A 405 -11.72 14.01 -14.28
N GLY A 406 -11.56 12.77 -13.80
CA GLY A 406 -10.87 12.45 -12.56
C GLY A 406 -9.40 12.91 -12.52
N TYR A 407 -8.74 13.04 -13.68
CA TYR A 407 -7.40 13.63 -13.76
C TYR A 407 -7.36 15.11 -13.37
N LEU A 408 -8.42 15.87 -13.68
CA LEU A 408 -8.52 17.26 -13.21
C LEU A 408 -8.57 17.34 -11.68
N PHE A 409 -9.33 16.44 -11.05
CA PHE A 409 -9.38 16.37 -9.60
C PHE A 409 -8.01 15.99 -9.02
N MET A 410 -7.31 15.02 -9.61
CA MET A 410 -5.95 14.65 -9.18
C MET A 410 -4.97 15.82 -9.31
N ILE A 411 -5.00 16.56 -10.43
CA ILE A 411 -4.16 17.74 -10.63
C ILE A 411 -4.47 18.80 -9.55
N LEU A 412 -5.75 19.04 -9.25
CA LEU A 412 -6.16 19.96 -8.19
C LEU A 412 -5.61 19.53 -6.82
N MET A 413 -5.74 18.26 -6.47
CA MET A 413 -5.21 17.73 -5.22
C MET A 413 -3.68 17.81 -5.15
N ASN A 414 -2.99 17.59 -6.27
CA ASN A 414 -1.55 17.77 -6.37
C ASN A 414 -1.11 19.21 -6.15
N VAL A 415 -1.83 20.17 -6.73
CA VAL A 415 -1.56 21.61 -6.53
C VAL A 415 -1.77 22.00 -5.06
N ILE A 416 -2.86 21.54 -4.44
CA ILE A 416 -3.14 21.77 -3.02
C ILE A 416 -2.04 21.13 -2.16
N GLY A 417 -1.68 19.88 -2.42
CA GLY A 417 -0.61 19.18 -1.71
C GLY A 417 0.74 19.89 -1.85
N CYS A 418 1.05 20.39 -3.06
CA CYS A 418 2.26 21.18 -3.31
C CYS A 418 2.28 22.49 -2.50
N ALA A 419 1.15 23.19 -2.37
CA ALA A 419 1.04 24.39 -1.55
C ALA A 419 1.37 24.11 -0.07
N PHE A 420 0.84 23.01 0.48
CA PHE A 420 1.18 22.57 1.85
C PHE A 420 2.65 22.17 1.99
N LEU A 421 3.23 21.51 0.98
CA LEU A 421 4.64 21.18 0.97
C LEU A 421 5.53 22.42 0.93
N VAL A 422 5.20 23.40 0.10
CA VAL A 422 5.92 24.70 0.05
C VAL A 422 5.83 25.39 1.41
N TYR A 423 4.64 25.42 2.02
CA TYR A 423 4.47 25.96 3.37
C TYR A 423 5.38 25.25 4.39
N PHE A 424 5.41 23.91 4.37
CA PHE A 424 6.30 23.12 5.22
C PHE A 424 7.78 23.46 4.98
N ALA A 425 8.21 23.50 3.71
CA ALA A 425 9.60 23.80 3.34
C ALA A 425 10.01 25.22 3.77
N LEU A 426 9.12 26.20 3.68
CA LEU A 426 9.36 27.56 4.17
C LEU A 426 9.53 27.58 5.69
N LYS A 427 8.69 26.85 6.45
CA LYS A 427 8.80 26.74 7.91
C LYS A 427 10.13 26.10 8.33
N VAL A 428 10.59 25.07 7.60
CA VAL A 428 11.90 24.44 7.81
C VAL A 428 13.03 25.44 7.53
N ARG A 429 12.97 26.19 6.43
CA ARG A 429 13.98 27.21 6.09
C ARG A 429 14.04 28.35 7.10
N CYS A 430 12.91 28.75 7.63
CA CYS A 430 12.83 29.78 8.68
C CYS A 430 13.23 29.30 10.07
N GLY A 431 13.67 28.03 10.22
CA GLY A 431 14.07 27.46 11.49
C GLY A 431 12.93 27.22 12.48
N GLN A 432 11.65 27.33 12.04
CA GLN A 432 10.49 27.06 12.89
C GLN A 432 10.20 25.56 13.05
N ILE A 433 10.69 24.74 12.13
CA ILE A 433 10.62 23.28 12.19
C ILE A 433 12.05 22.76 12.08
N LEU A 434 12.55 22.17 13.15
CA LEU A 434 13.91 21.63 13.19
C LEU A 434 13.89 20.12 12.98
N PRO A 435 14.86 19.55 12.24
CA PRO A 435 15.02 18.11 12.10
C PRO A 435 15.46 17.52 13.43
N LEU A 436 14.53 16.91 14.17
CA LEU A 436 14.76 16.38 15.52
C LEU A 436 15.52 15.03 15.50
N GLY A 437 15.49 14.31 14.38
CA GLY A 437 16.17 13.02 14.23
C GLY A 437 17.70 13.11 14.07
N ARG A 438 18.23 14.29 13.74
CA ARG A 438 19.70 14.51 13.57
C ARG A 438 20.43 14.82 14.86
N THR A 439 19.77 15.21 15.93
CA THR A 439 20.40 15.59 17.19
C THR A 439 21.04 14.43 17.98
N GLY A 440 21.12 13.22 17.41
CA GLY A 440 21.80 12.06 18.00
C GLY A 440 23.05 11.58 17.24
N PHE A 441 23.38 12.17 16.11
CA PHE A 441 24.66 12.03 15.44
C PHE A 441 25.40 13.38 15.50
N HIS A 442 25.91 13.72 16.68
CA HIS A 442 27.17 14.43 16.67
C HIS A 442 28.18 13.42 16.11
N PRO A 443 28.85 13.67 14.98
CA PRO A 443 30.15 13.08 14.79
C PRO A 443 30.89 13.46 16.08
N VAL A 444 31.36 12.48 16.83
CA VAL A 444 32.38 12.70 17.79
C VAL A 444 33.43 13.45 16.99
N GLU A 445 33.55 14.76 17.21
CA GLU A 445 34.69 15.48 16.73
C GLU A 445 35.87 14.74 17.34
N ASP A 446 36.60 14.01 16.51
CA ASP A 446 37.91 13.49 16.79
C ASP A 446 38.92 14.66 16.91
N ASN A 447 38.58 15.62 17.75
CA ASN A 447 39.43 16.66 18.28
C ASN A 447 39.81 16.35 19.72
N ALA A 448 39.96 15.07 20.06
CA ALA A 448 40.79 14.69 21.16
C ALA A 448 42.25 14.75 20.67
N SER A 449 42.87 15.91 20.81
CA SER A 449 44.31 16.03 20.80
C SER A 449 44.93 14.95 21.70
N PRO A 450 45.89 14.12 21.21
CA PRO A 450 46.49 13.08 22.03
C PRO A 450 47.36 13.76 23.09
N GLY A 451 46.87 13.86 24.33
CA GLY A 451 47.77 14.38 25.37
C GLY A 451 47.17 14.82 26.73
N THR A 452 45.96 14.49 27.10
CA THR A 452 45.50 14.80 28.47
C THR A 452 45.08 13.53 29.20
N PRO A 453 45.84 13.08 30.22
CA PRO A 453 45.41 11.91 31.03
C PRO A 453 44.16 12.25 31.87
N PRO A 454 43.27 11.27 32.14
CA PRO A 454 42.07 11.50 32.87
C PRO A 454 42.37 11.85 34.33
N ALA A 455 41.84 12.99 34.77
CA ALA A 455 41.91 13.42 36.17
C ALA A 455 41.15 12.39 37.04
N VAL A 456 41.89 11.74 37.93
CA VAL A 456 41.40 10.90 39.00
C VAL A 456 40.50 11.74 39.92
N ARG A 457 39.20 11.57 39.89
CA ARG A 457 38.29 12.09 40.92
C ARG A 457 38.44 11.22 42.15
N SER A 458 39.13 11.78 43.18
CA SER A 458 39.10 11.26 44.52
C SER A 458 37.69 11.37 45.08
N GLN A 459 37.11 10.23 45.49
CA GLN A 459 35.97 10.18 46.39
C GLN A 459 36.41 10.59 47.79
N SER A 460 35.80 11.57 48.34
CA SER A 460 35.69 11.85 49.79
C SER A 460 34.23 12.17 50.07
#